data_cacc450558d9b514bb5b0e21fad65bb9
#
_entry.id   cacc450558d9b514bb5b0e21fad65bb9
#
_cell.length_a   1.000
_cell.length_b   1.000
_cell.length_c   1.000
_cell.angle_alpha   90.00
_cell.angle_beta   90.00
_cell.angle_gamma   90.00
#
_symmetry.space_group_name_H-M   'P 1'
#
loop_
_entity.id
_entity.type
_entity.pdbx_description
1 polymer ?
#
loop_
_entity_poly.entity_id
_entity_poly.type
_entity_poly.pdbx_seq_one_letter_code
_entity_poly.pdbx_strand_id
1 'polypeptide(L)'
;MPGTVVGPLTEELANEVGFQCQVVLPATHDTGSAVLAVPSNEDPALYISSGTWSLMGTERREADCSEESRKRNFTNEGGYEYRFRYLKTIMGLWMIQSVKKELAAQGVEYSFAKLCEEASAERIESLVDCNDARFLAPQSMIAEVKAYCSEHGQEVPETPAQIAAVIYNSLAFCYGETVRELEEITGASYRQIHIVGGGANADYLNRLTARYTGRTVYAGPTEATAIGNLSVQMPSIIASISSGSASPSLSQIWFMFSSSSNNHANADFNTLSIVMPLVSVECWSR
;
A
#
# COMPACT_ATOMS: atom_id res chain seq x y z
N MET A 1 6.60 20.44 -4.06
CA MET A 1 6.41 19.34 -5.05
C MET A 1 7.37 18.21 -4.74
N PRO A 2 6.96 16.95 -4.88
CA PRO A 2 7.91 15.83 -4.85
C PRO A 2 9.06 16.07 -5.85
N GLY A 3 10.28 15.73 -5.46
CA GLY A 3 11.49 16.03 -6.23
C GLY A 3 12.12 17.42 -5.98
N THR A 4 11.47 18.29 -5.21
CA THR A 4 12.05 19.59 -4.87
C THR A 4 13.22 19.42 -3.91
N VAL A 5 14.38 19.96 -4.27
CA VAL A 5 15.52 20.07 -3.35
C VAL A 5 15.24 21.20 -2.37
N VAL A 6 15.17 20.90 -1.09
CA VAL A 6 14.95 21.86 0.00
C VAL A 6 16.25 22.61 0.31
N GLY A 7 17.37 21.88 0.33
CA GLY A 7 18.68 22.41 0.65
C GLY A 7 19.56 21.38 1.39
N PRO A 8 20.75 21.78 1.84
CA PRO A 8 21.59 20.91 2.64
C PRO A 8 21.02 20.70 4.05
N LEU A 9 21.47 19.66 4.75
CA LEU A 9 21.21 19.52 6.18
C LEU A 9 21.69 20.77 6.93
N THR A 10 21.02 21.10 8.03
CA THR A 10 21.52 22.11 8.97
C THR A 10 22.86 21.67 9.55
N GLU A 11 23.69 22.60 9.97
CA GLU A 11 24.98 22.29 10.60
C GLU A 11 24.81 21.40 11.84
N GLU A 12 23.77 21.65 12.64
CA GLU A 12 23.44 20.85 13.82
C GLU A 12 23.20 19.39 13.45
N LEU A 13 22.30 19.12 12.49
CA LEU A 13 21.98 17.77 12.04
C LEU A 13 23.18 17.10 11.34
N ALA A 14 23.91 17.85 10.51
CA ALA A 14 25.11 17.32 9.84
C ALA A 14 26.19 16.88 10.84
N ASN A 15 26.36 17.62 11.95
CA ASN A 15 27.28 17.25 13.01
C ASN A 15 26.80 16.02 13.80
N GLU A 16 25.47 15.93 14.05
CA GLU A 16 24.88 14.79 14.76
C GLU A 16 25.04 13.47 13.99
N VAL A 17 24.73 13.48 12.67
CA VAL A 17 24.80 12.29 11.82
C VAL A 17 26.20 12.02 11.24
N GLY A 18 27.10 13.00 11.30
CA GLY A 18 28.48 12.85 10.85
C GLY A 18 28.69 12.99 9.34
N PHE A 19 27.71 13.48 8.59
CA PHE A 19 27.82 13.73 7.15
C PHE A 19 26.90 14.89 6.69
N GLN A 20 27.16 15.38 5.48
CA GLN A 20 26.32 16.39 4.82
C GLN A 20 25.62 15.77 3.61
N CYS A 21 24.34 16.11 3.40
CA CYS A 21 23.56 15.70 2.23
C CYS A 21 22.53 16.75 1.82
N GLN A 22 21.94 16.58 0.64
CA GLN A 22 20.80 17.37 0.20
C GLN A 22 19.49 16.73 0.66
N VAL A 23 18.58 17.55 1.15
CA VAL A 23 17.23 17.13 1.51
C VAL A 23 16.33 17.30 0.29
N VAL A 24 15.68 16.23 -0.13
CA VAL A 24 14.74 16.22 -1.26
C VAL A 24 13.36 15.82 -0.76
N LEU A 25 12.33 16.55 -1.14
CA LEU A 25 10.94 16.22 -0.79
C LEU A 25 10.47 14.99 -1.58
N PRO A 26 10.07 13.89 -0.94
CA PRO A 26 9.37 12.79 -1.61
C PRO A 26 7.89 13.15 -1.82
N ALA A 27 7.11 12.21 -2.37
CA ALA A 27 5.67 12.24 -2.18
C ALA A 27 5.41 11.98 -0.69
N THR A 28 4.98 13.02 0.04
CA THR A 28 5.01 13.06 1.51
C THR A 28 4.09 12.06 2.20
N HIS A 29 2.99 11.67 1.56
CA HIS A 29 2.18 10.55 2.02
C HIS A 29 2.81 9.25 1.51
N ASP A 30 2.95 8.23 2.38
CA ASP A 30 3.57 6.96 2.05
C ASP A 30 2.93 6.27 0.83
N THR A 31 1.59 6.30 0.75
CA THR A 31 0.84 5.83 -0.42
C THR A 31 1.16 6.65 -1.68
N GLY A 32 1.44 7.95 -1.55
CA GLY A 32 1.87 8.78 -2.67
C GLY A 32 3.18 8.28 -3.28
N SER A 33 4.13 7.88 -2.43
CA SER A 33 5.35 7.22 -2.88
C SER A 33 5.06 5.83 -3.45
N ALA A 34 4.18 5.04 -2.81
CA ALA A 34 3.86 3.69 -3.28
C ALA A 34 3.24 3.69 -4.69
N VAL A 35 2.38 4.66 -5.00
CA VAL A 35 1.76 4.79 -6.34
C VAL A 35 2.79 5.09 -7.42
N LEU A 36 3.83 5.87 -7.12
CA LEU A 36 4.93 6.12 -8.05
C LEU A 36 5.73 4.88 -8.43
N ALA A 37 5.68 3.84 -7.60
CA ALA A 37 6.34 2.57 -7.86
C ALA A 37 5.47 1.58 -8.63
N VAL A 38 4.24 1.94 -9.01
CA VAL A 38 3.35 1.08 -9.79
C VAL A 38 3.94 0.86 -11.19
N PRO A 39 4.29 -0.38 -11.56
CA PRO A 39 4.96 -0.66 -12.82
C PRO A 39 3.95 -0.79 -13.97
N SER A 40 3.20 0.27 -14.27
CA SER A 40 2.17 0.27 -15.31
C SER A 40 2.58 1.08 -16.52
N ASN A 41 2.22 0.57 -17.71
CA ASN A 41 2.26 1.33 -18.97
C ASN A 41 0.87 1.93 -19.32
N GLU A 42 -0.15 1.70 -18.50
CA GLU A 42 -1.47 2.31 -18.65
C GLU A 42 -1.50 3.66 -17.95
N ASP A 43 -2.09 4.67 -18.58
CA ASP A 43 -2.35 5.98 -18.00
C ASP A 43 -3.81 6.36 -18.32
N PRO A 44 -4.68 6.37 -17.32
CA PRO A 44 -4.41 6.15 -15.90
C PRO A 44 -4.33 4.66 -15.51
N ALA A 45 -3.42 4.32 -14.60
CA ALA A 45 -3.32 3.00 -14.00
C ALA A 45 -4.31 2.85 -12.83
N LEU A 46 -4.92 1.66 -12.70
CA LEU A 46 -5.69 1.29 -11.52
C LEU A 46 -4.79 0.56 -10.51
N TYR A 47 -4.77 1.03 -9.29
CA TYR A 47 -3.91 0.49 -8.25
C TYR A 47 -4.65 0.20 -6.94
N ILE A 48 -4.06 -0.67 -6.14
CA ILE A 48 -4.38 -0.88 -4.72
C ILE A 48 -3.07 -0.76 -3.94
N SER A 49 -2.91 0.29 -3.15
CA SER A 49 -1.87 0.34 -2.12
C SER A 49 -2.39 -0.44 -0.92
N SER A 50 -1.95 -1.69 -0.80
CA SER A 50 -2.48 -2.66 0.16
C SER A 50 -1.56 -2.78 1.38
N GLY A 51 -2.02 -2.22 2.48
CA GLY A 51 -1.40 -2.26 3.79
C GLY A 51 -2.43 -2.52 4.88
N THR A 52 -2.27 -1.91 6.04
CA THR A 52 -3.29 -1.90 7.11
C THR A 52 -4.63 -1.42 6.55
N TRP A 53 -4.61 -0.36 5.78
CA TRP A 53 -5.69 0.09 4.90
C TRP A 53 -5.41 -0.33 3.46
N SER A 54 -6.46 -0.45 2.64
CA SER A 54 -6.36 -0.58 1.20
C SER A 54 -6.83 0.72 0.56
N LEU A 55 -5.91 1.44 -0.07
CA LEU A 55 -6.22 2.65 -0.82
C LEU A 55 -6.29 2.29 -2.29
N MET A 56 -7.51 2.22 -2.81
CA MET A 56 -7.78 1.80 -4.20
C MET A 56 -8.20 2.97 -5.04
N GLY A 57 -7.54 3.17 -6.17
CA GLY A 57 -7.82 4.31 -7.02
C GLY A 57 -6.98 4.40 -8.27
N THR A 58 -7.02 5.59 -8.85
CA THR A 58 -6.31 5.95 -10.07
C THR A 58 -5.74 7.36 -9.97
N GLU A 59 -4.84 7.74 -10.87
CA GLU A 59 -4.34 9.11 -10.95
C GLU A 59 -5.14 9.92 -11.98
N ARG A 60 -5.40 11.19 -11.65
CA ARG A 60 -6.09 12.16 -12.50
C ARG A 60 -5.33 13.48 -12.55
N ARG A 61 -5.52 14.23 -13.64
CA ARG A 61 -4.94 15.58 -13.77
C ARG A 61 -5.77 16.64 -13.07
N GLU A 62 -7.05 16.38 -12.85
CA GLU A 62 -7.99 17.27 -12.19
C GLU A 62 -8.68 16.55 -11.03
N ALA A 63 -8.91 17.30 -9.95
CA ALA A 63 -9.65 16.79 -8.79
C ALA A 63 -11.13 16.63 -9.17
N ASP A 64 -11.76 15.57 -8.68
CA ASP A 64 -13.20 15.35 -8.77
C ASP A 64 -13.85 15.64 -7.42
N CYS A 65 -14.51 16.78 -7.33
CA CYS A 65 -15.25 17.22 -6.15
C CYS A 65 -16.77 17.13 -6.36
N SER A 66 -17.22 16.24 -7.25
CA SER A 66 -18.63 16.02 -7.52
C SER A 66 -19.36 15.43 -6.32
N GLU A 67 -20.67 15.65 -6.26
CA GLU A 67 -21.54 15.05 -5.24
C GLU A 67 -21.56 13.52 -5.33
N GLU A 68 -21.36 12.97 -6.52
CA GLU A 68 -21.28 11.53 -6.74
C GLU A 68 -20.00 10.94 -6.11
N SER A 69 -18.85 11.59 -6.31
CA SER A 69 -17.59 11.23 -5.65
C SER A 69 -17.72 11.26 -4.13
N ARG A 70 -18.37 12.31 -3.59
CA ARG A 70 -18.61 12.44 -2.16
C ARG A 70 -19.50 11.32 -1.62
N LYS A 71 -20.60 10.99 -2.29
CA LYS A 71 -21.54 9.93 -1.88
C LYS A 71 -20.89 8.55 -1.85
N ARG A 72 -19.98 8.29 -2.78
CA ARG A 72 -19.26 7.02 -2.88
C ARG A 72 -17.93 7.01 -2.11
N ASN A 73 -17.66 8.04 -1.32
CA ASN A 73 -16.49 8.12 -0.45
C ASN A 73 -15.16 8.16 -1.19
N PHE A 74 -15.11 8.75 -2.40
CA PHE A 74 -13.87 9.01 -3.08
C PHE A 74 -13.26 10.33 -2.63
N THR A 75 -11.94 10.35 -2.54
CA THR A 75 -11.13 11.50 -2.14
C THR A 75 -10.08 11.82 -3.20
N ASN A 76 -9.60 13.06 -3.18
CA ASN A 76 -8.50 13.52 -4.02
C ASN A 76 -7.30 13.83 -3.12
N GLU A 77 -6.21 13.13 -3.33
CA GLU A 77 -4.96 13.37 -2.62
C GLU A 77 -3.88 13.82 -3.60
N GLY A 78 -3.01 14.75 -3.16
CA GLY A 78 -1.90 15.20 -3.99
C GLY A 78 -0.94 14.08 -4.34
N GLY A 79 -0.52 14.05 -5.59
CA GLY A 79 0.45 13.10 -6.16
C GLY A 79 1.67 13.79 -6.77
N TYR A 80 2.39 13.05 -7.59
CA TYR A 80 3.53 13.53 -8.35
C TYR A 80 3.07 14.32 -9.60
N GLU A 81 3.88 15.25 -10.09
CA GLU A 81 3.61 16.04 -11.31
C GLU A 81 2.23 16.73 -11.34
N TYR A 82 1.78 17.27 -10.17
CA TYR A 82 0.47 17.92 -10.04
C TYR A 82 -0.72 17.01 -10.35
N ARG A 83 -0.56 15.69 -10.32
CA ARG A 83 -1.67 14.75 -10.42
C ARG A 83 -2.36 14.61 -9.08
N PHE A 84 -3.62 14.20 -9.13
CA PHE A 84 -4.42 13.81 -7.97
C PHE A 84 -4.53 12.29 -7.95
N ARG A 85 -4.27 11.70 -6.80
CA ARG A 85 -4.64 10.31 -6.52
C ARG A 85 -6.11 10.32 -6.13
N TYR A 86 -6.97 9.93 -7.06
CA TYR A 86 -8.40 9.78 -6.86
C TYR A 86 -8.69 8.38 -6.37
N LEU A 87 -9.03 8.24 -5.10
CA LEU A 87 -9.07 6.94 -4.43
C LEU A 87 -10.18 6.83 -3.39
N LYS A 88 -10.50 5.60 -3.05
CA LYS A 88 -11.32 5.20 -1.91
C LYS A 88 -10.46 4.49 -0.88
N THR A 89 -10.61 4.84 0.40
CA THR A 89 -10.02 4.11 1.52
C THR A 89 -10.96 2.98 1.92
N ILE A 90 -10.46 1.76 1.89
CA ILE A 90 -11.17 0.53 2.25
C ILE A 90 -10.47 -0.06 3.46
N MET A 91 -11.22 -0.64 4.40
CA MET A 91 -10.64 -1.46 5.45
C MET A 91 -9.78 -2.54 4.80
N GLY A 92 -8.51 -2.56 5.13
CA GLY A 92 -7.54 -3.44 4.46
C GLY A 92 -7.15 -4.65 5.32
N LEU A 93 -5.85 -4.94 5.33
CA LEU A 93 -5.33 -6.08 6.10
C LEU A 93 -5.42 -5.89 7.63
N TRP A 94 -5.88 -4.73 8.11
CA TRP A 94 -6.19 -4.49 9.52
C TRP A 94 -7.06 -5.60 10.11
N MET A 95 -8.08 -6.06 9.37
CA MET A 95 -8.97 -7.11 9.85
C MET A 95 -8.21 -8.41 10.10
N ILE A 96 -7.38 -8.84 9.15
CA ILE A 96 -6.59 -10.09 9.30
C ILE A 96 -5.45 -9.93 10.31
N GLN A 97 -4.85 -8.73 10.42
CA GLN A 97 -3.86 -8.41 11.44
C GLN A 97 -4.45 -8.51 12.84
N SER A 98 -5.68 -8.02 13.02
CA SER A 98 -6.42 -8.09 14.29
C SER A 98 -6.75 -9.53 14.65
N VAL A 99 -7.25 -10.34 13.71
CA VAL A 99 -7.49 -11.78 13.92
C VAL A 99 -6.21 -12.48 14.37
N LYS A 100 -5.10 -12.26 13.65
CA LYS A 100 -3.80 -12.87 14.01
C LYS A 100 -3.36 -12.48 15.43
N LYS A 101 -3.52 -11.21 15.79
CA LYS A 101 -3.19 -10.69 17.13
C LYS A 101 -4.05 -11.35 18.23
N GLU A 102 -5.34 -11.52 17.98
CA GLU A 102 -6.25 -12.18 18.92
C GLU A 102 -5.90 -13.66 19.10
N LEU A 103 -5.59 -14.39 18.01
CA LEU A 103 -5.16 -15.77 18.08
C LEU A 103 -3.86 -15.93 18.87
N ALA A 104 -2.89 -15.06 18.65
CA ALA A 104 -1.63 -15.06 19.41
C ALA A 104 -1.87 -14.83 20.91
N ALA A 105 -2.79 -13.94 21.29
CA ALA A 105 -3.17 -13.71 22.67
C ALA A 105 -3.83 -14.95 23.32
N GLN A 106 -4.42 -15.83 22.53
CA GLN A 106 -4.97 -17.11 22.95
C GLN A 106 -3.94 -18.27 22.91
N GLY A 107 -2.66 -17.95 22.61
CA GLY A 107 -1.59 -18.95 22.52
C GLY A 107 -1.55 -19.70 21.20
N VAL A 108 -2.26 -19.23 20.16
CA VAL A 108 -2.30 -19.85 18.83
C VAL A 108 -1.50 -19.02 17.84
N GLU A 109 -0.32 -19.48 17.46
CA GLU A 109 0.59 -18.77 16.57
C GLU A 109 0.30 -19.05 15.09
N TYR A 110 0.00 -18.00 14.35
CA TYR A 110 -0.16 -18.04 12.90
C TYR A 110 0.80 -17.06 12.20
N SER A 111 1.40 -17.47 11.10
CA SER A 111 1.96 -16.53 10.12
C SER A 111 0.84 -16.04 9.18
N PHE A 112 1.03 -14.86 8.57
CA PHE A 112 0.08 -14.39 7.55
C PHE A 112 0.01 -15.35 6.36
N ALA A 113 1.15 -15.92 5.96
CA ALA A 113 1.20 -16.91 4.88
C ALA A 113 0.35 -18.14 5.20
N LYS A 114 0.46 -18.67 6.43
CA LYS A 114 -0.33 -19.82 6.86
C LYS A 114 -1.83 -19.52 6.90
N LEU A 115 -2.25 -18.38 7.45
CA LEU A 115 -3.67 -17.97 7.42
C LEU A 115 -4.19 -17.83 6.00
N CYS A 116 -3.40 -17.25 5.10
CA CYS A 116 -3.74 -17.08 3.70
C CYS A 116 -3.87 -18.44 2.97
N GLU A 117 -2.96 -19.37 3.22
CA GLU A 117 -2.97 -20.71 2.66
C GLU A 117 -4.19 -21.51 3.14
N GLU A 118 -4.41 -21.60 4.46
CA GLU A 118 -5.53 -22.34 5.04
C GLU A 118 -6.88 -21.74 4.61
N ALA A 119 -7.02 -20.41 4.61
CA ALA A 119 -8.20 -19.72 4.09
C ALA A 119 -8.51 -20.09 2.64
N SER A 120 -7.50 -20.32 1.81
CA SER A 120 -7.67 -20.67 0.40
C SER A 120 -8.28 -22.06 0.17
N ALA A 121 -8.23 -22.91 1.17
CA ALA A 121 -8.83 -24.26 1.14
C ALA A 121 -10.30 -24.28 1.61
N GLU A 122 -10.76 -23.23 2.26
CA GLU A 122 -12.11 -23.10 2.77
C GLU A 122 -13.14 -22.79 1.67
N ARG A 123 -14.39 -23.18 1.90
CA ARG A 123 -15.49 -22.98 0.95
C ARG A 123 -16.64 -22.15 1.50
N ILE A 124 -16.39 -21.43 2.60
CA ILE A 124 -17.38 -20.54 3.20
C ILE A 124 -17.66 -19.37 2.25
N GLU A 125 -18.94 -19.08 1.99
CA GLU A 125 -19.37 -18.03 1.05
C GLU A 125 -19.85 -16.75 1.75
N SER A 126 -19.79 -16.72 3.08
CA SER A 126 -20.21 -15.58 3.88
C SER A 126 -19.34 -14.35 3.59
N LEU A 127 -19.99 -13.19 3.54
CA LEU A 127 -19.34 -11.91 3.30
C LEU A 127 -19.75 -10.90 4.38
N VAL A 128 -18.82 -10.04 4.76
CA VAL A 128 -19.08 -8.89 5.62
C VAL A 128 -18.85 -7.59 4.85
N ASP A 129 -19.54 -6.51 5.21
CA ASP A 129 -19.17 -5.19 4.73
C ASP A 129 -17.89 -4.75 5.47
N CYS A 130 -16.76 -4.82 4.76
CA CYS A 130 -15.47 -4.44 5.36
C CYS A 130 -15.43 -3.01 5.89
N ASN A 131 -16.28 -2.10 5.37
CA ASN A 131 -16.32 -0.70 5.76
C ASN A 131 -17.34 -0.42 6.89
N ASP A 132 -18.03 -1.43 7.43
CA ASP A 132 -18.86 -1.27 8.59
C ASP A 132 -18.03 -0.75 9.78
N ALA A 133 -18.54 0.26 10.47
CA ALA A 133 -17.88 0.91 11.61
C ALA A 133 -17.49 -0.05 12.74
N ARG A 134 -18.18 -1.20 12.86
CA ARG A 134 -17.87 -2.24 13.84
C ARG A 134 -16.45 -2.79 13.70
N PHE A 135 -15.89 -2.81 12.48
CA PHE A 135 -14.55 -3.34 12.20
C PHE A 135 -13.43 -2.32 12.39
N LEU A 136 -13.76 -1.05 12.66
CA LEU A 136 -12.74 0.01 12.77
C LEU A 136 -11.85 -0.18 14.00
N ALA A 137 -12.45 -0.44 15.16
CA ALA A 137 -11.74 -0.63 16.42
C ALA A 137 -12.49 -1.59 17.35
N PRO A 138 -12.75 -2.83 16.95
CA PRO A 138 -13.49 -3.80 17.76
C PRO A 138 -12.66 -4.28 18.95
N GLN A 139 -13.33 -4.69 20.01
CA GLN A 139 -12.68 -5.42 21.11
C GLN A 139 -12.20 -6.80 20.65
N SER A 140 -12.96 -7.45 19.79
CA SER A 140 -12.62 -8.70 19.13
C SER A 140 -13.09 -8.68 17.68
N MET A 141 -12.16 -8.70 16.75
CA MET A 141 -12.44 -8.80 15.32
C MET A 141 -13.13 -10.13 14.99
N ILE A 142 -12.68 -11.20 15.64
CA ILE A 142 -13.25 -12.55 15.47
C ILE A 142 -14.74 -12.56 15.86
N ALA A 143 -15.07 -11.96 17.01
CA ALA A 143 -16.44 -11.90 17.48
C ALA A 143 -17.34 -11.06 16.54
N GLU A 144 -16.84 -9.92 16.06
CA GLU A 144 -17.60 -9.05 15.17
C GLU A 144 -17.85 -9.68 13.80
N VAL A 145 -16.87 -10.39 13.23
CA VAL A 145 -17.08 -11.14 11.97
C VAL A 145 -18.16 -12.21 12.14
N LYS A 146 -18.10 -12.98 13.24
CA LYS A 146 -19.11 -14.00 13.55
C LYS A 146 -20.50 -13.39 13.76
N ALA A 147 -20.57 -12.31 14.53
CA ALA A 147 -21.83 -11.61 14.81
C ALA A 147 -22.45 -11.07 13.52
N TYR A 148 -21.65 -10.44 12.65
CA TYR A 148 -22.11 -9.92 11.36
C TYR A 148 -22.73 -11.04 10.51
N CYS A 149 -22.03 -12.17 10.35
CA CYS A 149 -22.56 -13.31 9.59
C CYS A 149 -23.88 -13.84 10.19
N SER A 150 -23.95 -14.00 11.51
CA SER A 150 -25.16 -14.46 12.20
C SER A 150 -26.34 -13.50 12.02
N GLU A 151 -26.12 -12.20 12.18
CA GLU A 151 -27.13 -11.15 12.05
C GLU A 151 -27.73 -11.08 10.63
N HIS A 152 -26.91 -11.45 9.62
CA HIS A 152 -27.33 -11.45 8.21
C HIS A 152 -27.78 -12.83 7.71
N GLY A 153 -27.95 -13.81 8.61
CA GLY A 153 -28.41 -15.15 8.26
C GLY A 153 -27.44 -15.94 7.37
N GLN A 154 -26.15 -15.60 7.44
CA GLN A 154 -25.09 -16.29 6.71
C GLN A 154 -24.46 -17.38 7.56
N GLU A 155 -23.71 -18.29 6.92
CA GLU A 155 -22.90 -19.27 7.62
C GLU A 155 -21.90 -18.59 8.54
N VAL A 156 -21.88 -18.96 9.83
CA VAL A 156 -20.97 -18.38 10.82
C VAL A 156 -19.62 -19.09 10.78
N PRO A 157 -18.52 -18.38 10.50
CA PRO A 157 -17.20 -19.01 10.47
C PRO A 157 -16.77 -19.48 11.85
N GLU A 158 -16.34 -20.74 11.98
CA GLU A 158 -15.97 -21.36 13.26
C GLU A 158 -14.46 -21.41 13.49
N THR A 159 -13.69 -21.69 12.44
CA THR A 159 -12.23 -21.86 12.49
C THR A 159 -11.48 -20.57 12.11
N PRO A 160 -10.21 -20.41 12.55
CA PRO A 160 -9.38 -19.30 12.09
C PRO A 160 -9.26 -19.21 10.56
N ALA A 161 -9.20 -20.35 9.87
CA ALA A 161 -9.16 -20.41 8.42
C ALA A 161 -10.45 -19.89 7.77
N GLN A 162 -11.61 -20.26 8.30
CA GLN A 162 -12.92 -19.77 7.83
C GLN A 162 -13.08 -18.27 8.07
N ILE A 163 -12.66 -17.77 9.25
CA ILE A 163 -12.70 -16.35 9.56
C ILE A 163 -11.83 -15.58 8.56
N ALA A 164 -10.60 -16.06 8.30
CA ALA A 164 -9.71 -15.45 7.34
C ALA A 164 -10.28 -15.53 5.90
N ALA A 165 -10.94 -16.63 5.53
CA ALA A 165 -11.60 -16.78 4.23
C ALA A 165 -12.73 -15.76 4.05
N VAL A 166 -13.59 -15.57 5.05
CA VAL A 166 -14.66 -14.55 5.04
C VAL A 166 -14.04 -13.16 4.83
N ILE A 167 -12.98 -12.81 5.59
CA ILE A 167 -12.33 -11.50 5.48
C ILE A 167 -11.73 -11.29 4.08
N TYR A 168 -10.96 -12.26 3.56
CA TYR A 168 -10.33 -12.13 2.25
C TYR A 168 -11.36 -12.04 1.11
N ASN A 169 -12.42 -12.84 1.16
CA ASN A 169 -13.52 -12.76 0.18
C ASN A 169 -14.23 -11.41 0.24
N SER A 170 -14.50 -10.91 1.44
CA SER A 170 -15.16 -9.62 1.66
C SER A 170 -14.33 -8.44 1.13
N LEU A 171 -13.02 -8.45 1.40
CA LEU A 171 -12.11 -7.43 0.86
C LEU A 171 -12.10 -7.45 -0.67
N ALA A 172 -11.95 -8.64 -1.26
CA ALA A 172 -11.92 -8.78 -2.72
C ALA A 172 -13.26 -8.41 -3.38
N PHE A 173 -14.39 -8.72 -2.72
CA PHE A 173 -15.71 -8.28 -3.16
C PHE A 173 -15.81 -6.75 -3.14
N CYS A 174 -15.37 -6.09 -2.06
CA CYS A 174 -15.34 -4.65 -1.94
C CYS A 174 -14.45 -4.00 -3.03
N TYR A 175 -13.32 -4.62 -3.38
CA TYR A 175 -12.50 -4.16 -4.50
C TYR A 175 -13.25 -4.25 -5.83
N GLY A 176 -14.03 -5.31 -6.04
CA GLY A 176 -14.88 -5.47 -7.23
C GLY A 176 -15.93 -4.36 -7.35
N GLU A 177 -16.61 -4.03 -6.25
CA GLU A 177 -17.55 -2.90 -6.20
C GLU A 177 -16.82 -1.57 -6.51
N THR A 178 -15.65 -1.36 -5.91
CA THR A 178 -14.87 -0.12 -6.09
C THR A 178 -14.41 0.06 -7.54
N VAL A 179 -14.04 -1.02 -8.25
CA VAL A 179 -13.72 -0.93 -9.70
C VAL A 179 -14.92 -0.43 -10.49
N ARG A 180 -16.12 -1.01 -10.25
CA ARG A 180 -17.34 -0.60 -10.93
C ARG A 180 -17.67 0.88 -10.68
N GLU A 181 -17.58 1.31 -9.44
CA GLU A 181 -17.81 2.71 -9.07
C GLU A 181 -16.80 3.65 -9.74
N LEU A 182 -15.51 3.29 -9.78
CA LEU A 182 -14.49 4.06 -10.47
C LEU A 182 -14.77 4.17 -11.97
N GLU A 183 -15.12 3.06 -12.63
CA GLU A 183 -15.44 3.04 -14.05
C GLU A 183 -16.70 3.89 -14.36
N GLU A 184 -17.72 3.83 -13.51
CA GLU A 184 -18.93 4.64 -13.65
C GLU A 184 -18.66 6.15 -13.50
N ILE A 185 -17.86 6.55 -12.50
CA ILE A 185 -17.59 7.97 -12.24
C ILE A 185 -16.62 8.54 -13.28
N THR A 186 -15.57 7.79 -13.60
CA THR A 186 -14.51 8.30 -14.48
C THR A 186 -14.81 8.13 -15.95
N GLY A 187 -15.72 7.23 -16.31
CA GLY A 187 -15.97 6.81 -17.69
C GLY A 187 -14.80 5.98 -18.30
N ALA A 188 -13.78 5.65 -17.50
CA ALA A 188 -12.66 4.84 -17.92
C ALA A 188 -13.00 3.35 -17.82
N SER A 189 -12.18 2.52 -18.47
CA SER A 189 -12.24 1.06 -18.32
C SER A 189 -10.83 0.55 -18.04
N TYR A 190 -10.68 -0.22 -16.99
CA TYR A 190 -9.39 -0.72 -16.53
C TYR A 190 -9.27 -2.20 -16.86
N ARG A 191 -8.15 -2.61 -17.47
CA ARG A 191 -7.90 -4.02 -17.82
C ARG A 191 -7.12 -4.75 -16.75
N GLN A 192 -6.35 -4.03 -15.96
CA GLN A 192 -5.43 -4.57 -14.98
C GLN A 192 -5.44 -3.75 -13.70
N ILE A 193 -5.08 -4.41 -12.61
CA ILE A 193 -4.96 -3.82 -11.27
C ILE A 193 -3.55 -4.09 -10.77
N HIS A 194 -2.87 -3.06 -10.30
CA HIS A 194 -1.58 -3.17 -9.66
C HIS A 194 -1.74 -3.12 -8.15
N ILE A 195 -1.42 -4.23 -7.46
CA ILE A 195 -1.44 -4.30 -6.00
C ILE A 195 -0.02 -4.11 -5.49
N VAL A 196 0.23 -3.03 -4.77
CA VAL A 196 1.54 -2.69 -4.21
C VAL A 196 1.50 -2.65 -2.68
N GLY A 197 2.67 -2.70 -2.04
CA GLY A 197 2.78 -2.75 -0.58
C GLY A 197 2.69 -4.16 -0.02
N GLY A 198 2.63 -4.30 1.30
CA GLY A 198 2.67 -5.59 2.00
C GLY A 198 1.60 -6.60 1.59
N GLY A 199 0.42 -6.11 1.17
CA GLY A 199 -0.69 -6.94 0.70
C GLY A 199 -0.41 -7.65 -0.63
N ALA A 200 0.58 -7.22 -1.41
CA ALA A 200 1.03 -7.92 -2.60
C ALA A 200 1.46 -9.38 -2.32
N ASN A 201 1.84 -9.68 -1.07
CA ASN A 201 2.20 -11.03 -0.64
C ASN A 201 0.99 -11.91 -0.26
N ALA A 202 -0.24 -11.37 -0.23
CA ALA A 202 -1.44 -12.13 0.10
C ALA A 202 -2.02 -12.80 -1.16
N ASP A 203 -1.39 -13.89 -1.60
CA ASP A 203 -1.69 -14.56 -2.87
C ASP A 203 -3.16 -14.96 -3.01
N TYR A 204 -3.79 -15.46 -1.95
CA TYR A 204 -5.22 -15.78 -1.98
C TYR A 204 -6.08 -14.54 -2.21
N LEU A 205 -5.81 -13.43 -1.52
CA LEU A 205 -6.52 -12.15 -1.74
C LEU A 205 -6.31 -11.65 -3.18
N ASN A 206 -5.09 -11.77 -3.72
CA ASN A 206 -4.79 -11.34 -5.09
C ASN A 206 -5.59 -12.17 -6.12
N ARG A 207 -5.69 -13.49 -5.93
CA ARG A 207 -6.53 -14.36 -6.77
C ARG A 207 -8.02 -14.04 -6.66
N LEU A 208 -8.52 -13.80 -5.45
CA LEU A 208 -9.90 -13.38 -5.23
C LEU A 208 -10.17 -12.01 -5.88
N THR A 209 -9.24 -11.07 -5.76
CA THR A 209 -9.33 -9.77 -6.43
C THR A 209 -9.48 -9.93 -7.94
N ALA A 210 -8.66 -10.76 -8.57
CA ALA A 210 -8.79 -11.05 -10.00
C ALA A 210 -10.16 -11.66 -10.34
N ARG A 211 -10.66 -12.57 -9.49
CA ARG A 211 -11.98 -13.21 -9.67
C ARG A 211 -13.14 -12.22 -9.57
N TYR A 212 -13.18 -11.40 -8.51
CA TYR A 212 -14.30 -10.48 -8.25
C TYR A 212 -14.30 -9.27 -9.20
N THR A 213 -13.13 -8.83 -9.61
CA THR A 213 -12.99 -7.69 -10.53
C THR A 213 -13.07 -8.10 -12.00
N GLY A 214 -12.74 -9.33 -12.33
CA GLY A 214 -12.58 -9.79 -13.72
C GLY A 214 -11.37 -9.15 -14.43
N ARG A 215 -10.40 -8.64 -13.67
CA ARG A 215 -9.22 -7.94 -14.19
C ARG A 215 -7.94 -8.77 -13.94
N THR A 216 -6.92 -8.54 -14.78
CA THR A 216 -5.59 -9.10 -14.50
C THR A 216 -4.98 -8.36 -13.30
N VAL A 217 -4.50 -9.12 -12.32
CA VAL A 217 -3.84 -8.57 -11.12
C VAL A 217 -2.34 -8.77 -11.20
N TYR A 218 -1.61 -7.68 -11.05
CA TYR A 218 -0.15 -7.66 -10.89
C TYR A 218 0.18 -7.32 -9.45
N ALA A 219 0.82 -8.24 -8.73
CA ALA A 219 1.17 -8.09 -7.34
C ALA A 219 2.66 -7.76 -7.17
N GLY A 220 2.94 -6.62 -6.55
CA GLY A 220 4.29 -6.08 -6.30
C GLY A 220 4.51 -4.73 -6.97
N PRO A 221 5.56 -4.01 -6.53
CA PRO A 221 6.51 -4.38 -5.49
C PRO A 221 5.94 -4.29 -4.06
N THR A 222 6.48 -5.10 -3.15
CA THR A 222 6.11 -5.07 -1.72
C THR A 222 6.61 -3.79 -1.05
N GLU A 223 7.83 -3.37 -1.36
CA GLU A 223 8.49 -2.17 -0.82
C GLU A 223 8.23 -0.94 -1.71
N ALA A 224 7.00 -0.80 -2.20
CA ALA A 224 6.62 0.25 -3.15
C ALA A 224 6.89 1.66 -2.62
N THR A 225 6.61 1.93 -1.35
CA THR A 225 6.86 3.23 -0.73
C THR A 225 8.33 3.61 -0.80
N ALA A 226 9.24 2.68 -0.48
CA ALA A 226 10.67 2.93 -0.54
C ALA A 226 11.14 3.16 -1.98
N ILE A 227 10.66 2.34 -2.92
CA ILE A 227 11.01 2.46 -4.35
C ILE A 227 10.53 3.80 -4.90
N GLY A 228 9.30 4.20 -4.66
CA GLY A 228 8.76 5.47 -5.14
C GLY A 228 9.45 6.68 -4.52
N ASN A 229 9.80 6.60 -3.23
CA ASN A 229 10.58 7.65 -2.55
C ASN A 229 11.96 7.82 -3.22
N LEU A 230 12.66 6.73 -3.48
CA LEU A 230 13.96 6.77 -4.18
C LEU A 230 13.81 7.29 -5.62
N SER A 231 12.76 6.88 -6.33
CA SER A 231 12.51 7.30 -7.72
C SER A 231 12.39 8.81 -7.86
N VAL A 232 11.79 9.48 -6.88
CA VAL A 232 11.66 10.96 -6.86
C VAL A 232 13.01 11.66 -6.63
N GLN A 233 13.93 11.01 -5.91
CA GLN A 233 15.24 11.56 -5.60
C GLN A 233 16.27 11.36 -6.74
N MET A 234 16.07 10.33 -7.59
CA MET A 234 16.98 9.98 -8.67
C MET A 234 17.35 11.15 -9.62
N PRO A 235 16.42 11.99 -10.10
CA PRO A 235 16.75 13.10 -10.98
C PRO A 235 17.75 14.07 -10.34
N SER A 236 17.61 14.36 -9.04
CA SER A 236 18.53 15.24 -8.30
C SER A 236 19.92 14.60 -8.16
N ILE A 237 19.99 13.29 -7.92
CA ILE A 237 21.24 12.53 -7.85
C ILE A 237 21.94 12.55 -9.20
N ILE A 238 21.24 12.28 -10.30
CA ILE A 238 21.79 12.29 -11.67
C ILE A 238 22.30 13.68 -12.03
N ALA A 239 21.55 14.73 -11.72
CA ALA A 239 21.97 16.12 -11.95
C ALA A 239 23.26 16.46 -11.17
N SER A 240 23.37 16.04 -9.91
CA SER A 240 24.56 16.26 -9.09
C SER A 240 25.79 15.55 -9.65
N ILE A 241 25.64 14.32 -10.15
CA ILE A 241 26.71 13.56 -10.81
C ILE A 241 27.16 14.26 -12.09
N SER A 242 26.20 14.67 -12.93
CA SER A 242 26.47 15.32 -14.23
C SER A 242 27.15 16.68 -14.07
N SER A 243 26.87 17.40 -12.97
CA SER A 243 27.52 18.68 -12.66
C SER A 243 28.91 18.56 -12.00
N GLY A 244 29.37 17.33 -11.72
CA GLY A 244 30.62 17.06 -11.02
C GLY A 244 30.63 17.45 -9.54
N SER A 245 29.48 17.78 -8.96
CA SER A 245 29.35 18.18 -7.55
C SER A 245 29.22 16.98 -6.58
N ALA A 246 29.00 15.79 -7.11
CA ALA A 246 29.01 14.55 -6.33
C ALA A 246 29.66 13.43 -7.15
N SER A 247 30.42 12.55 -6.50
CA SER A 247 30.96 11.34 -7.11
C SER A 247 30.49 10.06 -6.37
N PRO A 248 29.17 9.73 -6.41
CA PRO A 248 28.78 8.37 -6.11
C PRO A 248 29.24 7.50 -7.28
N SER A 249 29.91 6.40 -6.99
CA SER A 249 30.28 5.47 -8.06
C SER A 249 29.02 4.88 -8.70
N LEU A 250 29.01 4.69 -10.02
CA LEU A 250 27.90 4.01 -10.73
C LEU A 250 27.54 2.67 -10.12
N SER A 251 28.50 2.01 -9.47
CA SER A 251 28.29 0.78 -8.69
C SER A 251 27.37 0.98 -7.47
N GLN A 252 27.37 2.14 -6.82
CA GLN A 252 26.47 2.46 -5.72
C GLN A 252 25.02 2.66 -6.21
N ILE A 253 24.86 3.28 -7.37
CA ILE A 253 23.54 3.44 -8.01
C ILE A 253 23.00 2.07 -8.49
N TRP A 254 23.85 1.25 -9.10
CA TRP A 254 23.47 -0.09 -9.55
C TRP A 254 23.13 -1.03 -8.40
N PHE A 255 23.83 -0.92 -7.27
CA PHE A 255 23.56 -1.70 -6.05
C PHE A 255 22.17 -1.36 -5.46
N MET A 256 21.71 -0.11 -5.55
CA MET A 256 20.35 0.29 -5.14
C MET A 256 19.25 -0.42 -5.95
N PHE A 257 19.48 -0.68 -7.23
CA PHE A 257 18.52 -1.37 -8.11
C PHE A 257 18.61 -2.90 -8.01
N SER A 258 19.79 -3.47 -7.82
CA SER A 258 19.98 -4.93 -7.82
C SER A 258 19.62 -5.61 -6.49
N SER A 259 19.71 -4.90 -5.36
CA SER A 259 19.33 -5.45 -4.05
C SER A 259 17.82 -5.58 -3.85
N SER A 260 17.02 -4.90 -4.69
CA SER A 260 15.55 -5.03 -4.69
C SER A 260 15.05 -6.35 -5.29
N SER A 261 15.88 -7.11 -5.99
CA SER A 261 15.46 -8.30 -6.74
C SER A 261 15.98 -9.64 -6.18
N ASN A 262 16.82 -9.65 -5.16
CA ASN A 262 17.32 -10.91 -4.56
C ASN A 262 17.45 -10.82 -3.04
N ASN A 263 16.64 -11.59 -2.32
CA ASN A 263 16.88 -12.00 -0.94
C ASN A 263 18.20 -12.77 -0.86
N HIS A 264 19.05 -12.39 0.07
CA HIS A 264 20.34 -12.96 0.51
C HIS A 264 21.61 -12.32 -0.08
N ALA A 265 22.10 -11.31 0.62
CA ALA A 265 23.52 -11.18 0.98
C ALA A 265 23.67 -10.06 2.01
N ASN A 266 24.33 -10.34 3.12
CA ASN A 266 24.78 -9.38 4.11
C ASN A 266 25.68 -8.33 3.44
N ALA A 267 25.19 -7.10 3.35
CA ALA A 267 26.02 -5.96 3.00
C ALA A 267 25.59 -4.78 3.88
N ASP A 268 26.58 -4.07 4.42
CA ASP A 268 26.44 -2.96 5.35
C ASP A 268 25.42 -1.90 4.91
N PHE A 269 24.22 -2.02 5.45
CA PHE A 269 23.08 -1.10 5.24
C PHE A 269 23.24 0.25 5.98
N ASN A 270 24.36 0.50 6.63
CA ASN A 270 24.51 1.64 7.54
C ASN A 270 24.37 3.02 6.88
N THR A 271 24.67 3.16 5.59
CA THR A 271 24.63 4.48 4.93
C THR A 271 23.25 4.81 4.34
N LEU A 272 22.50 3.80 3.90
CA LEU A 272 21.14 4.01 3.35
C LEU A 272 20.04 4.05 4.42
N SER A 273 20.21 3.29 5.50
CA SER A 273 19.23 3.25 6.60
C SER A 273 19.13 4.56 7.38
N ILE A 274 20.16 5.40 7.32
CA ILE A 274 20.20 6.68 8.07
C ILE A 274 19.44 7.81 7.35
N VAL A 275 19.36 7.79 6.02
CA VAL A 275 18.63 8.81 5.25
C VAL A 275 17.11 8.61 5.29
N MET A 276 16.62 7.38 5.37
CA MET A 276 15.18 7.07 5.41
C MET A 276 14.47 7.44 6.72
N PRO A 277 15.03 7.19 7.93
CA PRO A 277 14.37 7.56 9.17
C PRO A 277 14.24 9.07 9.42
N LEU A 278 15.22 9.86 8.96
CA LEU A 278 15.22 11.32 9.21
C LEU A 278 14.14 12.05 8.41
N VAL A 279 13.81 11.61 7.21
CA VAL A 279 12.73 12.21 6.40
C VAL A 279 11.34 11.83 6.94
N SER A 280 11.21 10.69 7.63
CA SER A 280 9.95 10.25 8.24
C SER A 280 9.70 10.82 9.64
N VAL A 281 10.74 11.18 10.40
CA VAL A 281 10.60 11.65 11.79
C VAL A 281 10.06 13.08 11.87
N GLU A 282 10.36 13.97 10.92
CA GLU A 282 9.82 15.35 10.95
C GLU A 282 8.33 15.43 10.53
N CYS A 283 7.78 14.42 9.87
CA CYS A 283 6.35 14.37 9.52
C CYS A 283 5.42 13.92 10.66
N TRP A 284 5.97 13.37 11.77
CA TRP A 284 5.15 12.82 12.87
C TRP A 284 5.13 13.66 14.14
N SER A 285 5.81 14.81 14.17
CA SER A 285 5.91 15.68 15.36
C SER A 285 5.13 16.99 15.26
N ARG A 286 4.11 17.09 14.38
CA ARG A 286 3.15 18.21 14.44
C ARG A 286 1.71 17.75 14.25
#